data_4e9a3be42507d3f4402291f9b04aa6cb
#
_entry.id   4e9a3be42507d3f4402291f9b04aa6cb
#
_cell.length_a   1.000
_cell.length_b   1.000
_cell.length_c   1.000
_cell.angle_alpha   90.00
_cell.angle_beta   90.00
_cell.angle_gamma   90.00
#
_symmetry.space_group_name_H-M   'P 1'
#
loop_
_entity.id
_entity.type
_entity.pdbx_description
1 polymer ?
#
loop_
_entity_poly.entity_id
_entity_poly.type
_entity_poly.pdbx_seq_one_letter_code
_entity_poly.pdbx_strand_id
1 'polypeptide(L)'
;MFELTEQITIDGKAYRIRSDFRVVLEIFVMLQDPELDDGDRTEALMRMFYIDRPADTEAAVKAFASFVDPRPRNGRKRPGLVDWEADFDLIAAAVNHVLGTECRALPYLHWRTFLGAYMEISPDSLFSMVISIRVKTKTGKKLEKWEREWYRKNKDLVDLPMKYSESEKKLLEEWT
;
A
#
# COMPACT_ATOMS: atom_id res chain seq x y z
N MET A 1 -15.37 -16.74 -13.85
CA MET A 1 -14.41 -15.84 -14.53
C MET A 1 -14.62 -14.38 -14.15
N PHE A 2 -15.85 -13.93 -13.92
CA PHE A 2 -16.20 -12.52 -13.66
C PHE A 2 -16.54 -12.21 -12.19
N GLU A 3 -16.43 -13.17 -11.30
CA GLU A 3 -16.71 -13.03 -9.88
C GLU A 3 -15.47 -12.57 -9.11
N LEU A 4 -15.68 -11.80 -8.03
CA LEU A 4 -14.63 -11.44 -7.10
C LEU A 4 -14.25 -12.68 -6.28
N THR A 5 -12.98 -13.04 -6.30
CA THR A 5 -12.52 -14.28 -5.65
C THR A 5 -12.26 -14.08 -4.16
N GLU A 6 -12.82 -14.98 -3.35
CA GLU A 6 -12.54 -15.10 -1.91
C GLU A 6 -11.67 -16.33 -1.60
N GLN A 7 -11.13 -16.94 -2.65
CA GLN A 7 -10.25 -18.11 -2.55
C GLN A 7 -9.09 -17.98 -3.52
N ILE A 8 -7.96 -18.56 -3.14
CA ILE A 8 -6.76 -18.67 -3.99
C ILE A 8 -6.42 -20.16 -4.13
N THR A 9 -6.11 -20.58 -5.36
CA THR A 9 -5.66 -21.93 -5.63
C THR A 9 -4.14 -22.01 -5.60
N ILE A 10 -3.60 -22.89 -4.77
CA ILE A 10 -2.17 -23.21 -4.65
C ILE A 10 -2.05 -24.74 -4.83
N ASP A 11 -1.27 -25.16 -5.80
CA ASP A 11 -1.05 -26.59 -6.14
C ASP A 11 -2.35 -27.39 -6.28
N GLY A 12 -3.34 -26.78 -6.94
CA GLY A 12 -4.64 -27.42 -7.18
C GLY A 12 -5.62 -27.40 -5.99
N LYS A 13 -5.21 -26.93 -4.83
CA LYS A 13 -6.06 -26.79 -3.63
C LYS A 13 -6.49 -25.36 -3.42
N ALA A 14 -7.81 -25.14 -3.17
CA ALA A 14 -8.37 -23.84 -2.85
C ALA A 14 -8.22 -23.51 -1.37
N TYR A 15 -7.84 -22.26 -1.08
CA TYR A 15 -7.69 -21.70 0.26
C TYR A 15 -8.50 -20.43 0.37
N ARG A 16 -9.35 -20.33 1.38
CA ARG A 16 -10.12 -19.12 1.65
C ARG A 16 -9.23 -18.01 2.17
N ILE A 17 -9.52 -16.79 1.73
CA ILE A 17 -8.75 -15.58 2.07
C ILE A 17 -9.63 -14.49 2.64
N ARG A 18 -9.02 -13.54 3.32
CA ARG A 18 -9.66 -12.28 3.71
C ARG A 18 -9.39 -11.25 2.62
N SER A 19 -10.38 -11.03 1.77
CA SER A 19 -10.28 -10.19 0.57
C SER A 19 -10.74 -8.75 0.77
N ASP A 20 -11.11 -8.36 2.00
CA ASP A 20 -11.44 -6.96 2.32
C ASP A 20 -10.20 -6.07 2.18
N PHE A 21 -10.37 -4.88 1.58
CA PHE A 21 -9.26 -3.96 1.31
C PHE A 21 -8.51 -3.54 2.58
N ARG A 22 -9.19 -3.44 3.73
CA ARG A 22 -8.58 -3.04 5.00
C ARG A 22 -7.52 -4.05 5.42
N VAL A 23 -7.84 -5.34 5.33
CA VAL A 23 -6.88 -6.41 5.65
C VAL A 23 -5.65 -6.33 4.75
N VAL A 24 -5.84 -6.06 3.46
CA VAL A 24 -4.70 -5.91 2.53
C VAL A 24 -3.86 -4.69 2.87
N LEU A 25 -4.48 -3.56 3.22
CA LEU A 25 -3.76 -2.36 3.62
C LEU A 25 -3.02 -2.55 4.96
N GLU A 26 -3.64 -3.20 5.94
CA GLU A 26 -2.98 -3.56 7.20
C GLU A 26 -1.76 -4.46 6.97
N ILE A 27 -1.84 -5.40 6.03
CA ILE A 27 -0.68 -6.22 5.63
C ILE A 27 0.40 -5.33 5.01
N PHE A 28 0.07 -4.37 4.16
CA PHE A 28 1.07 -3.46 3.58
C PHE A 28 1.76 -2.60 4.64
N VAL A 29 1.03 -2.12 5.65
CA VAL A 29 1.60 -1.37 6.78
C VAL A 29 2.53 -2.27 7.58
N MET A 30 2.08 -3.48 7.94
CA MET A 30 2.88 -4.48 8.65
C MET A 30 4.17 -4.86 7.90
N LEU A 31 4.09 -5.03 6.57
CA LEU A 31 5.28 -5.36 5.76
C LEU A 31 6.32 -4.23 5.71
N GLN A 32 5.93 -2.99 6.04
CA GLN A 32 6.82 -1.83 6.11
C GLN A 32 7.38 -1.59 7.53
N ASP A 33 6.98 -2.38 8.52
CA ASP A 33 7.46 -2.24 9.89
C ASP A 33 8.97 -2.61 9.96
N PRO A 34 9.85 -1.70 10.37
CA PRO A 34 11.28 -1.95 10.47
C PRO A 34 11.65 -2.89 11.62
N GLU A 35 10.76 -3.11 12.60
CA GLU A 35 11.00 -4.01 13.73
C GLU A 35 10.84 -5.49 13.37
N LEU A 36 10.10 -5.80 12.29
CA LEU A 36 9.82 -7.16 11.89
C LEU A 36 10.91 -7.70 10.96
N ASP A 37 11.38 -8.89 11.24
CA ASP A 37 12.21 -9.63 10.30
C ASP A 37 11.38 -10.31 9.19
N ASP A 38 12.03 -10.92 8.21
CA ASP A 38 11.35 -11.55 7.07
C ASP A 38 10.51 -12.77 7.48
N GLY A 39 10.91 -13.47 8.53
CA GLY A 39 10.16 -14.59 9.11
C GLY A 39 8.87 -14.11 9.77
N ASP A 40 8.98 -13.08 10.60
CA ASP A 40 7.85 -12.46 11.29
C ASP A 40 6.85 -11.85 10.31
N ARG A 41 7.34 -11.14 9.27
CA ARG A 41 6.49 -10.59 8.19
C ARG A 41 5.74 -11.70 7.46
N THR A 42 6.42 -12.79 7.17
CA THR A 42 5.81 -13.93 6.48
C THR A 42 4.74 -14.58 7.35
N GLU A 43 5.04 -14.84 8.62
CA GLU A 43 4.07 -15.43 9.57
C GLU A 43 2.85 -14.53 9.77
N ALA A 44 3.06 -13.22 9.94
CA ALA A 44 2.00 -12.23 10.07
C ALA A 44 1.11 -12.19 8.81
N LEU A 45 1.72 -12.16 7.61
CA LEU A 45 0.98 -12.24 6.34
C LEU A 45 0.10 -13.49 6.27
N MET A 46 0.66 -14.67 6.61
CA MET A 46 -0.08 -15.92 6.57
C MET A 46 -1.29 -15.89 7.52
N ARG A 47 -1.15 -15.33 8.71
CA ARG A 47 -2.23 -15.21 9.71
C ARG A 47 -3.28 -14.17 9.33
N MET A 48 -2.86 -13.04 8.77
CA MET A 48 -3.74 -11.95 8.41
C MET A 48 -4.55 -12.26 7.15
N PHE A 49 -3.92 -12.82 6.13
CA PHE A 49 -4.55 -12.99 4.82
C PHE A 49 -5.34 -14.29 4.68
N TYR A 50 -4.76 -15.43 5.10
CA TYR A 50 -5.38 -16.73 4.91
C TYR A 50 -6.33 -17.10 6.04
N ILE A 51 -7.55 -17.55 5.70
CA ILE A 51 -8.47 -18.19 6.64
C ILE A 51 -8.06 -19.65 6.79
N ASP A 52 -7.82 -20.31 5.67
CA ASP A 52 -7.30 -21.68 5.62
C ASP A 52 -5.81 -21.60 5.30
N ARG A 53 -4.95 -21.91 6.26
CA ARG A 53 -3.50 -21.74 6.12
C ARG A 53 -2.90 -22.75 5.12
N PRO A 54 -2.24 -22.30 4.02
CA PRO A 54 -1.47 -23.16 3.15
C PRO A 54 -0.24 -23.74 3.85
N ALA A 55 0.14 -24.98 3.48
CA ALA A 55 1.36 -25.61 3.99
C ALA A 55 2.61 -25.05 3.30
N ASP A 56 2.54 -24.78 1.99
CA ASP A 56 3.62 -24.16 1.23
C ASP A 56 3.57 -22.65 1.40
N THR A 57 4.41 -22.13 2.28
CA THR A 57 4.50 -20.71 2.60
C THR A 57 5.04 -19.90 1.43
N GLU A 58 6.00 -20.41 0.66
CA GLU A 58 6.57 -19.67 -0.47
C GLU A 58 5.53 -19.48 -1.58
N ALA A 59 4.82 -20.57 -1.94
CA ALA A 59 3.73 -20.50 -2.90
C ALA A 59 2.61 -19.57 -2.41
N ALA A 60 2.30 -19.57 -1.12
CA ALA A 60 1.30 -18.71 -0.51
C ALA A 60 1.69 -17.21 -0.61
N VAL A 61 2.93 -16.85 -0.32
CA VAL A 61 3.43 -15.46 -0.47
C VAL A 61 3.38 -15.02 -1.93
N LYS A 62 3.76 -15.89 -2.88
CA LYS A 62 3.65 -15.59 -4.32
C LYS A 62 2.20 -15.39 -4.75
N ALA A 63 1.29 -16.22 -4.23
CA ALA A 63 -0.14 -16.13 -4.53
C ALA A 63 -0.75 -14.83 -3.96
N PHE A 64 -0.38 -14.43 -2.74
CA PHE A 64 -0.73 -13.12 -2.19
C PHE A 64 -0.23 -11.98 -3.08
N ALA A 65 1.05 -12.00 -3.47
CA ALA A 65 1.62 -10.96 -4.34
C ALA A 65 0.86 -10.83 -5.68
N SER A 66 0.42 -11.96 -6.26
CA SER A 66 -0.40 -11.98 -7.48
C SER A 66 -1.84 -11.52 -7.24
N PHE A 67 -2.38 -11.76 -6.05
CA PHE A 67 -3.69 -11.26 -5.65
C PHE A 67 -3.71 -9.74 -5.51
N VAL A 68 -2.70 -9.15 -4.87
CA VAL A 68 -2.67 -7.71 -4.61
C VAL A 68 -2.29 -6.88 -5.83
N ASP A 69 -1.41 -7.38 -6.70
CA ASP A 69 -1.07 -6.74 -7.99
C ASP A 69 -0.96 -7.79 -9.11
N PRO A 70 -2.03 -7.97 -9.91
CA PRO A 70 -2.04 -8.97 -10.99
C PRO A 70 -1.18 -8.59 -12.20
N ARG A 71 -0.64 -7.37 -12.21
CA ARG A 71 0.17 -6.90 -13.34
C ARG A 71 1.56 -7.52 -13.30
N PRO A 72 2.11 -7.95 -14.45
CA PRO A 72 3.46 -8.48 -14.48
C PRO A 72 4.47 -7.42 -13.99
N ARG A 73 5.27 -7.77 -13.00
CA ARG A 73 6.34 -6.90 -12.49
C ARG A 73 7.53 -6.95 -13.44
N ASN A 74 7.82 -5.83 -14.09
CA ASN A 74 8.97 -5.70 -15.01
C ASN A 74 10.33 -5.60 -14.30
N GLY A 75 10.44 -6.11 -13.05
CA GLY A 75 11.68 -6.09 -12.27
C GLY A 75 12.20 -4.70 -11.85
N ARG A 76 11.58 -3.62 -12.30
CA ARG A 76 11.98 -2.26 -11.92
C ARG A 76 11.46 -1.93 -10.52
N LYS A 77 12.37 -1.71 -9.58
CA LYS A 77 12.02 -1.14 -8.27
C LYS A 77 11.43 0.26 -8.51
N ARG A 78 10.16 0.44 -8.13
CA ARG A 78 9.57 1.78 -8.11
C ARG A 78 9.98 2.44 -6.79
N PRO A 79 10.37 3.73 -6.79
CA PRO A 79 10.60 4.44 -5.54
C PRO A 79 9.31 4.39 -4.70
N GLY A 80 9.45 4.14 -3.40
CA GLY A 80 8.31 4.22 -2.47
C GLY A 80 7.76 5.65 -2.48
N LEU A 81 6.63 5.85 -3.11
CA LEU A 81 5.98 7.15 -3.29
C LEU A 81 4.72 7.29 -2.45
N VAL A 82 4.27 6.18 -1.89
CA VAL A 82 3.06 6.06 -1.08
C VAL A 82 3.42 5.38 0.22
N ASP A 83 3.01 5.96 1.31
CA ASP A 83 2.90 5.31 2.61
C ASP A 83 1.41 5.05 2.88
N TRP A 84 1.02 3.78 2.98
CA TRP A 84 -0.39 3.41 3.08
C TRP A 84 -1.06 3.87 4.38
N GLU A 85 -0.29 4.12 5.42
CA GLU A 85 -0.76 4.65 6.69
C GLU A 85 -0.84 6.18 6.65
N ALA A 86 0.28 6.84 6.34
CA ALA A 86 0.36 8.30 6.33
C ALA A 86 -0.51 8.95 5.24
N ASP A 87 -0.64 8.31 4.07
CA ASP A 87 -1.42 8.83 2.94
C ASP A 87 -2.87 8.36 2.92
N PHE A 88 -3.30 7.55 3.90
CA PHE A 88 -4.59 6.87 3.80
C PHE A 88 -5.77 7.83 3.64
N ASP A 89 -5.78 8.95 4.35
CA ASP A 89 -6.87 9.94 4.23
C ASP A 89 -6.94 10.56 2.84
N LEU A 90 -5.80 10.84 2.21
CA LEU A 90 -5.74 11.33 0.83
C LEU A 90 -6.24 10.28 -0.16
N ILE A 91 -5.81 9.04 0.04
CA ILE A 91 -6.21 7.90 -0.80
C ILE A 91 -7.70 7.65 -0.63
N ALA A 92 -8.20 7.61 0.61
CA ALA A 92 -9.61 7.38 0.89
C ALA A 92 -10.50 8.46 0.27
N ALA A 93 -10.13 9.75 0.41
CA ALA A 93 -10.86 10.85 -0.21
C ALA A 93 -10.93 10.71 -1.73
N ALA A 94 -9.82 10.36 -2.38
CA ALA A 94 -9.76 10.17 -3.82
C ALA A 94 -10.53 8.92 -4.28
N VAL A 95 -10.43 7.81 -3.56
CA VAL A 95 -11.17 6.56 -3.82
C VAL A 95 -12.68 6.78 -3.63
N ASN A 96 -13.08 7.49 -2.58
CA ASN A 96 -14.48 7.83 -2.32
C ASN A 96 -15.09 8.65 -3.46
N HIS A 97 -14.32 9.55 -4.05
CA HIS A 97 -14.77 10.31 -5.22
C HIS A 97 -15.08 9.38 -6.41
N VAL A 98 -14.25 8.37 -6.64
CA VAL A 98 -14.46 7.37 -7.71
C VAL A 98 -15.65 6.45 -7.38
N LEU A 99 -15.76 5.99 -6.14
CA LEU A 99 -16.82 5.07 -5.72
C LEU A 99 -18.17 5.76 -5.51
N GLY A 100 -18.20 7.09 -5.34
CA GLY A 100 -19.40 7.84 -4.98
C GLY A 100 -19.89 7.58 -3.56
N THR A 101 -19.07 6.97 -2.70
CA THR A 101 -19.41 6.63 -1.32
C THR A 101 -18.18 6.56 -0.43
N GLU A 102 -18.37 6.67 0.89
CA GLU A 102 -17.29 6.52 1.87
C GLU A 102 -16.87 5.05 2.00
N CYS A 103 -15.69 4.70 1.49
CA CYS A 103 -15.19 3.32 1.49
C CYS A 103 -15.01 2.73 2.89
N ARG A 104 -14.68 3.57 3.88
CA ARG A 104 -14.51 3.17 5.29
C ARG A 104 -15.84 2.82 5.97
N ALA A 105 -16.95 3.39 5.49
CA ALA A 105 -18.28 3.13 6.04
C ALA A 105 -18.92 1.84 5.51
N LEU A 106 -18.38 1.28 4.42
CA LEU A 106 -18.88 0.03 3.87
C LEU A 106 -18.56 -1.13 4.81
N PRO A 107 -19.52 -2.06 5.07
CA PRO A 107 -19.28 -3.24 5.90
C PRO A 107 -18.20 -4.17 5.30
N TYR A 108 -18.12 -4.20 4.00
CA TYR A 108 -17.13 -4.95 3.23
C TYR A 108 -16.88 -4.27 1.88
N LEU A 109 -15.61 -4.22 1.48
CA LEU A 109 -15.21 -3.80 0.14
C LEU A 109 -14.05 -4.68 -0.32
N HIS A 110 -14.28 -5.47 -1.35
CA HIS A 110 -13.27 -6.37 -1.89
C HIS A 110 -12.06 -5.60 -2.41
N TRP A 111 -10.85 -6.13 -2.15
CA TRP A 111 -9.58 -5.51 -2.56
C TRP A 111 -9.55 -5.10 -4.04
N ARG A 112 -10.06 -5.94 -4.94
CA ARG A 112 -10.07 -5.63 -6.38
C ARG A 112 -10.93 -4.43 -6.73
N THR A 113 -12.04 -4.23 -6.03
CA THR A 113 -12.92 -3.06 -6.22
C THR A 113 -12.20 -1.80 -5.71
N PHE A 114 -11.60 -1.87 -4.52
CA PHE A 114 -10.79 -0.79 -3.98
C PHE A 114 -9.60 -0.45 -4.91
N LEU A 115 -8.85 -1.45 -5.35
CA LEU A 115 -7.71 -1.29 -6.26
C LEU A 115 -8.15 -0.67 -7.61
N GLY A 116 -9.29 -1.10 -8.15
CA GLY A 116 -9.87 -0.50 -9.36
C GLY A 116 -10.14 0.98 -9.18
N ALA A 117 -10.83 1.35 -8.11
CA ALA A 117 -11.10 2.76 -7.77
C ALA A 117 -9.80 3.56 -7.54
N TYR A 118 -8.81 2.98 -6.84
CA TYR A 118 -7.50 3.58 -6.66
C TYR A 118 -6.78 3.85 -7.99
N MET A 119 -6.89 2.96 -8.96
CA MET A 119 -6.27 3.13 -10.27
C MET A 119 -6.97 4.18 -11.15
N GLU A 120 -8.25 4.45 -10.89
CA GLU A 120 -9.07 5.44 -11.60
C GLU A 120 -9.04 6.83 -10.90
N ILE A 121 -8.20 7.01 -9.89
CA ILE A 121 -8.02 8.33 -9.25
C ILE A 121 -7.60 9.36 -10.29
N SER A 122 -8.37 10.47 -10.34
CA SER A 122 -8.11 11.56 -11.27
C SER A 122 -6.68 12.10 -11.15
N PRO A 123 -6.00 12.40 -12.27
CA PRO A 123 -4.71 13.08 -12.27
C PRO A 123 -4.78 14.48 -11.63
N ASP A 124 -5.95 15.10 -11.59
CA ASP A 124 -6.18 16.42 -10.97
C ASP A 124 -6.51 16.34 -9.47
N SER A 125 -6.52 15.14 -8.89
CA SER A 125 -6.75 14.96 -7.45
C SER A 125 -5.58 15.49 -6.61
N LEU A 126 -5.87 15.88 -5.37
CA LEU A 126 -4.82 16.26 -4.41
C LEU A 126 -3.80 15.14 -4.21
N PHE A 127 -4.26 13.89 -4.11
CA PHE A 127 -3.38 12.72 -4.02
C PHE A 127 -2.42 12.64 -5.21
N SER A 128 -2.92 12.76 -6.45
CA SER A 128 -2.09 12.71 -7.66
C SER A 128 -1.09 13.86 -7.71
N MET A 129 -1.46 15.05 -7.25
CA MET A 129 -0.55 16.19 -7.15
C MET A 129 0.58 15.93 -6.14
N VAL A 130 0.27 15.40 -4.96
CA VAL A 130 1.27 15.01 -3.95
C VAL A 130 2.24 13.99 -4.54
N ILE A 131 1.73 12.94 -5.18
CA ILE A 131 2.55 11.91 -5.82
C ILE A 131 3.43 12.50 -6.92
N SER A 132 2.92 13.41 -7.75
CA SER A 132 3.69 14.08 -8.80
C SER A 132 4.88 14.87 -8.24
N ILE A 133 4.68 15.62 -7.15
CA ILE A 133 5.74 16.37 -6.48
C ILE A 133 6.77 15.40 -5.88
N ARG A 134 6.35 14.32 -5.22
CA ARG A 134 7.25 13.29 -4.69
C ARG A 134 8.11 12.64 -5.79
N VAL A 135 7.50 12.33 -6.94
CA VAL A 135 8.24 11.79 -8.10
C VAL A 135 9.31 12.76 -8.54
N LYS A 136 8.96 14.03 -8.74
CA LYS A 136 9.91 15.07 -9.18
C LYS A 136 11.05 15.24 -8.18
N THR A 137 10.75 15.33 -6.90
CA THR A 137 11.74 15.49 -5.82
C THR A 137 12.68 14.28 -5.76
N LYS A 138 12.16 13.05 -5.76
CA LYS A 138 12.97 11.82 -5.69
C LYS A 138 13.81 11.57 -6.95
N THR A 139 13.36 12.05 -8.12
CA THR A 139 14.10 11.89 -9.38
C THR A 139 14.99 13.09 -9.72
N GLY A 140 15.09 14.09 -8.85
CA GLY A 140 15.88 15.29 -9.06
C GLY A 140 15.33 16.20 -10.16
N LYS A 141 14.07 16.02 -10.57
CA LYS A 141 13.41 16.90 -11.54
C LYS A 141 13.04 18.22 -10.88
N LYS A 142 13.20 19.30 -11.62
CA LYS A 142 12.88 20.64 -11.14
C LYS A 142 11.39 20.83 -10.98
N LEU A 143 10.97 21.33 -9.80
CA LEU A 143 9.60 21.75 -9.55
C LEU A 143 9.32 23.09 -10.25
N GLU A 144 8.13 23.23 -10.79
CA GLU A 144 7.61 24.51 -11.28
C GLU A 144 7.50 25.52 -10.12
N LYS A 145 7.40 26.82 -10.45
CA LYS A 145 7.35 27.87 -9.42
C LYS A 145 6.20 27.66 -8.45
N TRP A 146 5.01 27.41 -8.97
CA TRP A 146 3.82 27.16 -8.16
C TRP A 146 3.91 25.87 -7.33
N GLU A 147 4.51 24.80 -7.88
CA GLU A 147 4.73 23.53 -7.14
C GLU A 147 5.67 23.72 -5.95
N ARG A 148 6.74 24.53 -6.12
CA ARG A 148 7.66 24.85 -5.02
C ARG A 148 6.99 25.66 -3.92
N GLU A 149 6.16 26.63 -4.30
CA GLU A 149 5.42 27.45 -3.35
C GLU A 149 4.40 26.62 -2.58
N TRP A 150 3.70 25.73 -3.30
CA TRP A 150 2.74 24.81 -2.71
C TRP A 150 3.43 23.78 -1.79
N TYR A 151 4.50 23.14 -2.25
CA TYR A 151 5.29 22.19 -1.45
C TYR A 151 5.78 22.81 -0.15
N ARG A 152 6.32 24.03 -0.21
CA ARG A 152 6.81 24.73 0.99
C ARG A 152 5.72 24.95 2.05
N LYS A 153 4.47 25.12 1.62
CA LYS A 153 3.32 25.32 2.53
C LYS A 153 2.70 24.01 3.04
N ASN A 154 2.95 22.91 2.33
CA ASN A 154 2.33 21.62 2.60
C ASN A 154 3.40 20.51 2.70
N LYS A 155 4.52 20.82 3.32
CA LYS A 155 5.67 19.92 3.39
C LYS A 155 5.35 18.66 4.15
N ASP A 156 4.64 18.74 5.23
CA ASP A 156 4.13 17.66 6.07
C ASP A 156 3.16 16.71 5.34
N LEU A 157 2.47 17.20 4.31
CA LEU A 157 1.62 16.37 3.45
C LEU A 157 2.43 15.66 2.35
N VAL A 158 3.51 16.29 1.88
CA VAL A 158 4.31 15.75 0.78
C VAL A 158 5.42 14.83 1.26
N ASP A 159 6.12 15.20 2.33
CA ASP A 159 7.24 14.43 2.83
C ASP A 159 6.73 13.14 3.51
N LEU A 160 7.27 12.01 3.09
CA LEU A 160 6.94 10.74 3.73
C LEU A 160 7.66 10.62 5.08
N PRO A 161 6.99 10.09 6.11
CA PRO A 161 7.65 9.81 7.38
C PRO A 161 8.79 8.80 7.18
N MET A 162 9.91 9.06 7.83
CA MET A 162 10.98 8.08 7.91
C MET A 162 10.65 7.08 9.01
N LYS A 163 10.56 5.80 8.64
CA LYS A 163 10.34 4.72 9.59
C LYS A 163 11.68 4.17 10.03
N TYR A 164 12.01 4.39 11.30
CA TYR A 164 13.21 3.89 11.95
C TYR A 164 12.83 2.80 12.95
N SER A 165 13.67 1.78 13.07
CA SER A 165 13.59 0.83 14.17
C SER A 165 13.94 1.51 15.51
N GLU A 166 13.54 0.93 16.64
CA GLU A 166 13.89 1.45 17.96
C GLU A 166 15.41 1.51 18.18
N SER A 167 16.15 0.56 17.60
CA SER A 167 17.60 0.58 17.60
C SER A 167 18.19 1.74 16.81
N GLU A 168 17.63 2.05 15.65
CA GLU A 168 18.03 3.20 14.83
C GLU A 168 17.66 4.53 15.49
N LYS A 169 16.49 4.62 16.13
CA LYS A 169 16.09 5.81 16.91
C LYS A 169 17.06 6.10 18.05
N LYS A 170 17.44 5.09 18.81
CA LYS A 170 18.44 5.23 19.89
C LYS A 170 19.78 5.72 19.37
N LEU A 171 20.25 5.17 18.25
CA LEU A 171 21.48 5.65 17.60
C LEU A 171 21.37 7.11 17.17
N LEU A 172 20.24 7.54 16.62
CA LEU A 172 20.02 8.94 16.22
C LEU A 172 19.96 9.89 17.43
N GLU A 173 19.39 9.46 18.56
CA GLU A 173 19.37 10.23 19.82
C GLU A 173 20.77 10.39 20.45
N GLU A 174 21.66 9.40 20.30
CA GLU A 174 23.04 9.48 20.77
C GLU A 174 23.91 10.44 19.94
N TRP A 175 23.48 10.79 18.72
CA TRP A 175 24.21 11.65 17.79
C TRP A 175 23.68 13.09 17.72
N THR A 176 22.63 13.42 18.48
CA THR A 176 22.03 14.77 18.55
C THR A 176 22.28 15.40 19.89
#